data_514793fcea2f1ae7ecdc2fb250b8123c
#
_entry.id   514793fcea2f1ae7ecdc2fb250b8123c
#
_cell.length_a   1.000
_cell.length_b   1.000
_cell.length_c   1.000
_cell.angle_alpha   90.00
_cell.angle_beta   90.00
_cell.angle_gamma   90.00
#
_symmetry.space_group_name_H-M   'P 1'
#
loop_
_entity.id
_entity.type
_entity.pdbx_description
1 polymer ?
#
loop_
_entity_poly.entity_id
_entity_poly.type
_entity_poly.pdbx_seq_one_letter_code
_entity_poly.pdbx_strand_id
1 'polypeptide(L)'
;MKIPILIMCIMVLLGINNDDIRYSDKKETNTLFQEDFEKATLDEVFQNWSNRKNTKGMSFSQDVPNGSRGKKSLMMTYVAGKDEGAHLFKSFPEGHEKLYARFYVKFLTSRSPIHHLVKLGGYQPAAPYPLGLAGLKPNGEDFLMSGIELPDNKNWSWGFYTYWMHMMGSPKKYWGNVFLPETEKSIPLGEWICVEFMIKLNDPVHSFNGEQAFWINGKKILHLGMGFPKIQHSGGYFKESSSGIPFKGFQWRKNKKLKLTLFWLNYYMTKGVEGEVDQILFDDIVISNQYIGPLKK
;
A
#
# COMPACT_ATOMS: atom_id res chain seq x y z
N MET A 1 33.95 -86.76 -1.58
CA MET A 1 34.51 -85.93 -0.49
C MET A 1 34.52 -84.51 -1.03
N LYS A 2 33.56 -83.67 -0.65
CA LYS A 2 33.41 -82.26 -1.16
C LYS A 2 33.81 -81.37 -0.03
N ILE A 3 34.79 -80.52 -0.29
CA ILE A 3 35.29 -79.50 0.60
C ILE A 3 34.50 -78.19 0.31
N PRO A 4 33.86 -77.54 1.26
CA PRO A 4 33.25 -76.24 1.02
C PRO A 4 34.26 -75.11 1.19
N ILE A 5 34.31 -74.23 0.19
CA ILE A 5 35.06 -73.00 0.20
C ILE A 5 34.33 -71.95 1.01
N LEU A 6 34.99 -71.48 2.05
CA LEU A 6 34.55 -70.38 2.92
C LEU A 6 34.89 -69.05 2.28
N ILE A 7 33.89 -68.31 1.79
CA ILE A 7 34.05 -66.93 1.28
C ILE A 7 33.89 -65.98 2.45
N MET A 8 35.00 -65.36 2.79
CA MET A 8 35.07 -64.31 3.86
C MET A 8 34.70 -62.97 3.18
N CYS A 9 33.49 -62.48 3.43
CA CYS A 9 33.08 -61.09 3.05
C CYS A 9 33.72 -60.08 3.99
N ILE A 10 34.65 -59.30 3.45
CA ILE A 10 35.18 -58.11 4.11
C ILE A 10 34.19 -56.98 3.90
N MET A 11 33.46 -56.59 4.93
CA MET A 11 32.68 -55.36 4.97
C MET A 11 33.63 -54.18 5.12
N VAL A 12 33.82 -53.39 4.04
CA VAL A 12 34.42 -52.06 4.12
C VAL A 12 33.34 -51.11 4.59
N LEU A 13 33.41 -50.68 5.86
CA LEU A 13 32.65 -49.58 6.39
C LEU A 13 33.17 -48.26 5.78
N LEU A 14 32.55 -47.79 4.70
CA LEU A 14 32.71 -46.39 4.26
C LEU A 14 31.91 -45.54 5.21
N GLY A 15 32.63 -44.81 6.09
CA GLY A 15 32.04 -43.75 6.89
C GLY A 15 31.53 -42.64 5.98
N ILE A 16 30.21 -42.57 5.82
CA ILE A 16 29.57 -41.40 5.24
C ILE A 16 29.54 -40.34 6.32
N ASN A 17 30.47 -39.38 6.22
CA ASN A 17 30.37 -38.14 6.97
C ASN A 17 29.07 -37.44 6.54
N ASN A 18 28.13 -37.34 7.48
CA ASN A 18 27.00 -36.43 7.40
C ASN A 18 27.51 -34.99 7.56
N ASP A 19 28.21 -34.50 6.53
CA ASP A 19 28.46 -33.08 6.42
C ASP A 19 27.14 -32.38 6.04
N ASP A 20 26.59 -31.75 7.04
CA ASP A 20 25.68 -30.63 7.05
C ASP A 20 25.32 -30.07 5.65
N ILE A 21 24.27 -30.60 5.06
CA ILE A 21 23.46 -29.83 4.13
C ILE A 21 22.73 -28.79 5.00
N ARG A 22 23.43 -27.71 5.35
CA ARG A 22 22.79 -26.48 5.76
C ARG A 22 22.00 -25.96 4.57
N TYR A 23 20.74 -26.34 4.45
CA TYR A 23 19.76 -25.56 3.75
C TYR A 23 19.74 -24.20 4.45
N SER A 24 20.49 -23.26 3.90
CA SER A 24 20.28 -21.86 4.21
C SER A 24 18.88 -21.55 3.68
N ASP A 25 17.88 -21.57 4.56
CA ASP A 25 16.63 -20.88 4.35
C ASP A 25 16.96 -19.38 4.19
N LYS A 26 17.46 -19.00 3.03
CA LYS A 26 17.33 -17.66 2.52
C LYS A 26 15.83 -17.48 2.30
N LYS A 27 15.14 -17.07 3.36
CA LYS A 27 13.82 -16.48 3.28
C LYS A 27 14.00 -15.34 2.27
N GLU A 28 13.61 -15.56 1.01
CA GLU A 28 13.58 -14.49 0.01
C GLU A 28 12.82 -13.35 0.66
N THR A 29 13.50 -12.25 0.92
CA THR A 29 12.87 -11.07 1.51
C THR A 29 11.96 -10.51 0.45
N ASN A 30 10.66 -10.79 0.57
CA ASN A 30 9.62 -10.27 -0.34
C ASN A 30 9.44 -8.75 -0.20
N THR A 31 10.29 -8.11 0.61
CA THR A 31 10.32 -6.67 0.83
C THR A 31 11.03 -5.98 -0.33
N LEU A 32 10.31 -5.08 -0.99
CA LEU A 32 10.79 -4.30 -2.13
C LEU A 32 11.32 -2.93 -1.69
N PHE A 33 10.75 -2.37 -0.64
CA PHE A 33 11.14 -1.09 -0.07
C PHE A 33 10.79 -1.05 1.41
N GLN A 34 11.66 -0.40 2.19
CA GLN A 34 11.43 -0.13 3.61
C GLN A 34 11.94 1.27 3.95
N GLU A 35 11.19 1.99 4.79
CA GLU A 35 11.58 3.27 5.35
C GLU A 35 11.11 3.37 6.81
N ASP A 36 12.06 3.54 7.71
CA ASP A 36 11.86 3.62 9.16
C ASP A 36 12.26 5.00 9.74
N PHE A 37 12.65 5.93 8.87
CA PHE A 37 13.02 7.32 9.20
C PHE A 37 14.18 7.45 10.22
N GLU A 38 15.01 6.43 10.41
CA GLU A 38 16.12 6.40 11.38
C GLU A 38 17.42 7.05 10.88
N LYS A 39 17.43 7.58 9.66
CA LYS A 39 18.58 8.31 9.12
C LYS A 39 18.91 9.55 9.96
N ALA A 40 20.18 10.01 9.90
CA ALA A 40 20.63 11.16 10.68
C ALA A 40 19.90 12.45 10.28
N THR A 41 19.65 12.63 8.98
CA THR A 41 19.02 13.81 8.42
C THR A 41 17.85 13.46 7.48
N LEU A 42 16.94 14.39 7.26
CA LEU A 42 15.87 14.24 6.26
C LEU A 42 16.44 14.17 4.84
N ASP A 43 17.54 14.83 4.53
CA ASP A 43 18.17 14.76 3.21
C ASP A 43 18.65 13.32 2.91
N GLU A 44 19.14 12.60 3.90
CA GLU A 44 19.49 11.18 3.77
C GLU A 44 18.23 10.30 3.57
N VAL A 45 17.13 10.58 4.28
CA VAL A 45 15.84 9.93 4.04
C VAL A 45 15.40 10.15 2.60
N PHE A 46 15.47 11.39 2.13
CA PHE A 46 15.00 11.76 0.80
C PHE A 46 15.77 11.08 -0.35
N GLN A 47 16.98 10.61 -0.12
CA GLN A 47 17.76 9.84 -1.10
C GLN A 47 17.12 8.48 -1.43
N ASN A 48 16.32 7.91 -0.52
CA ASN A 48 15.59 6.67 -0.73
C ASN A 48 14.34 6.83 -1.61
N TRP A 49 13.90 8.07 -1.83
CA TRP A 49 12.66 8.41 -2.54
C TRP A 49 12.93 8.98 -3.92
N SER A 50 12.08 8.65 -4.88
CA SER A 50 12.23 9.08 -6.28
C SER A 50 11.84 10.54 -6.51
N ASN A 51 10.86 11.03 -5.73
CA ASN A 51 10.40 12.43 -5.77
C ASN A 51 9.86 12.87 -4.41
N ARG A 52 9.85 14.16 -4.19
CA ARG A 52 9.35 14.80 -2.97
C ARG A 52 8.80 16.21 -3.24
N LYS A 53 7.82 16.65 -2.46
CA LYS A 53 7.27 18.00 -2.50
C LYS A 53 7.11 18.54 -1.08
N ASN A 54 7.35 19.85 -0.92
CA ASN A 54 7.16 20.61 0.31
C ASN A 54 7.92 20.03 1.52
N THR A 55 9.21 19.75 1.33
CA THR A 55 10.07 19.19 2.38
C THR A 55 10.25 20.09 3.60
N LYS A 56 10.00 21.43 3.45
CA LYS A 56 10.00 22.38 4.58
C LYS A 56 8.91 22.10 5.61
N GLY A 57 7.82 21.43 5.19
CA GLY A 57 6.76 20.95 6.07
C GLY A 57 7.06 19.61 6.74
N MET A 58 8.26 19.04 6.53
CA MET A 58 8.68 17.76 7.10
C MET A 58 9.69 17.94 8.22
N SER A 59 9.56 17.13 9.27
CA SER A 59 10.51 17.08 10.38
C SER A 59 10.51 15.68 11.02
N PHE A 60 11.51 15.36 11.82
CA PHE A 60 11.47 14.17 12.67
C PHE A 60 10.67 14.43 13.94
N SER A 61 9.96 13.39 14.38
CA SER A 61 9.33 13.26 15.68
C SER A 61 9.95 12.10 16.45
N GLN A 62 9.99 12.16 17.79
CA GLN A 62 10.38 11.05 18.64
C GLN A 62 9.21 10.14 19.07
N ASP A 63 8.01 10.47 18.62
CA ASP A 63 6.81 9.66 18.84
C ASP A 63 6.76 8.56 17.77
N VAL A 64 6.89 7.30 18.16
CA VAL A 64 6.97 6.13 17.29
C VAL A 64 5.91 5.09 17.66
N PRO A 65 5.52 4.21 16.73
CA PRO A 65 4.57 3.14 17.01
C PRO A 65 5.09 2.17 18.08
N ASN A 66 4.17 1.63 18.87
CA ASN A 66 4.53 0.58 19.82
C ASN A 66 5.00 -0.67 19.05
N GLY A 67 6.19 -1.17 19.43
CA GLY A 67 6.86 -2.28 18.74
C GLY A 67 7.80 -1.83 17.61
N SER A 68 7.89 -0.53 17.29
CA SER A 68 8.96 -0.03 16.43
C SER A 68 10.32 -0.25 17.07
N ARG A 69 11.32 -0.57 16.26
CA ARG A 69 12.73 -0.63 16.69
C ARG A 69 13.40 0.72 16.57
N GLY A 70 12.77 1.64 15.88
CA GLY A 70 13.23 3.01 15.68
C GLY A 70 12.95 3.92 16.86
N LYS A 71 13.43 5.15 16.75
CA LYS A 71 13.25 6.25 17.72
C LYS A 71 12.72 7.51 17.05
N LYS A 72 12.52 7.47 15.74
CA LYS A 72 12.05 8.59 14.93
C LYS A 72 10.92 8.17 14.03
N SER A 73 10.02 9.11 13.78
CA SER A 73 9.00 9.05 12.75
C SER A 73 9.04 10.31 11.90
N LEU A 74 8.43 10.29 10.73
CA LEU A 74 8.28 11.46 9.88
C LEU A 74 7.02 12.23 10.28
N MET A 75 7.17 13.49 10.65
CA MET A 75 6.06 14.44 10.79
C MET A 75 5.90 15.22 9.49
N MET A 76 4.67 15.27 8.97
CA MET A 76 4.26 16.19 7.90
C MET A 76 3.30 17.22 8.47
N THR A 77 3.59 18.49 8.20
CA THR A 77 2.80 19.65 8.65
C THR A 77 2.15 20.32 7.44
N TYR A 78 0.87 20.58 7.53
CA TYR A 78 0.09 21.41 6.62
C TYR A 78 -0.26 22.73 7.30
N VAL A 79 -0.16 23.83 6.58
CA VAL A 79 -0.60 25.15 7.04
C VAL A 79 -1.58 25.72 6.02
N ALA A 80 -2.86 25.78 6.41
CA ALA A 80 -3.94 26.26 5.56
C ALA A 80 -3.67 27.67 5.02
N GLY A 81 -3.85 27.86 3.72
CA GLY A 81 -3.56 29.11 3.02
C GLY A 81 -2.09 29.33 2.65
N LYS A 82 -1.16 28.50 3.14
CA LYS A 82 0.28 28.61 2.83
C LYS A 82 0.82 27.50 1.94
N ASP A 83 0.32 26.29 2.08
CA ASP A 83 0.76 25.13 1.32
C ASP A 83 -0.40 24.15 1.03
N GLU A 84 -0.09 23.02 0.42
CA GLU A 84 -1.06 21.96 0.11
C GLU A 84 -0.70 20.65 0.81
N GLY A 85 0.11 20.70 1.87
CA GLY A 85 0.69 19.53 2.50
C GLY A 85 1.97 19.06 1.80
N ALA A 86 2.33 17.81 1.99
CA ALA A 86 3.63 17.27 1.59
C ALA A 86 3.51 15.86 0.99
N HIS A 87 4.53 15.41 0.23
CA HIS A 87 4.59 14.05 -0.23
C HIS A 87 6.01 13.51 -0.39
N LEU A 88 6.12 12.17 -0.27
CA LEU A 88 7.23 11.36 -0.72
C LEU A 88 6.73 10.33 -1.74
N PHE A 89 7.42 10.16 -2.85
CA PHE A 89 7.03 9.28 -3.95
C PHE A 89 8.15 8.29 -4.25
N LYS A 90 7.80 6.99 -4.29
CA LYS A 90 8.72 5.91 -4.64
C LYS A 90 8.27 5.26 -5.94
N SER A 91 9.18 5.20 -6.91
CA SER A 91 8.98 4.51 -8.18
C SER A 91 9.61 3.11 -8.15
N PHE A 92 8.94 2.16 -8.79
CA PHE A 92 9.37 0.77 -9.03
C PHE A 92 9.30 0.50 -10.54
N PRO A 93 10.29 0.94 -11.33
CA PRO A 93 10.22 0.91 -12.80
C PRO A 93 10.14 -0.51 -13.39
N GLU A 94 10.59 -1.54 -12.67
CA GLU A 94 10.42 -2.95 -13.02
C GLU A 94 8.97 -3.39 -13.04
N GLY A 95 8.12 -2.75 -12.24
CA GLY A 95 6.69 -2.99 -12.14
C GLY A 95 6.31 -4.36 -11.58
N HIS A 96 5.20 -4.41 -10.86
CA HIS A 96 4.72 -5.59 -10.14
C HIS A 96 3.26 -5.91 -10.47
N GLU A 97 2.90 -7.19 -10.38
CA GLU A 97 1.52 -7.67 -10.59
C GLU A 97 0.66 -7.53 -9.34
N LYS A 98 1.31 -7.50 -8.16
CA LYS A 98 0.67 -7.36 -6.87
C LYS A 98 1.60 -6.64 -5.91
N LEU A 99 1.08 -5.65 -5.21
CA LEU A 99 1.78 -4.93 -4.14
C LEU A 99 0.92 -4.83 -2.89
N TYR A 100 1.59 -4.95 -1.76
CA TYR A 100 1.11 -4.58 -0.44
C TYR A 100 1.92 -3.38 0.04
N ALA A 101 1.26 -2.42 0.66
CA ALA A 101 1.89 -1.30 1.34
C ALA A 101 1.39 -1.26 2.79
N ARG A 102 2.29 -1.47 3.74
CA ARG A 102 2.04 -1.28 5.17
C ARG A 102 2.75 -0.02 5.62
N PHE A 103 2.06 0.80 6.42
CA PHE A 103 2.61 1.96 7.09
C PHE A 103 1.90 2.17 8.42
N TYR A 104 2.59 2.81 9.35
CA TYR A 104 1.98 3.34 10.56
C TYR A 104 1.66 4.82 10.36
N VAL A 105 0.53 5.25 10.89
CA VAL A 105 0.06 6.64 10.81
C VAL A 105 -0.55 7.08 12.12
N LYS A 106 -0.29 8.34 12.51
CA LYS A 106 -0.89 8.97 13.68
C LYS A 106 -1.33 10.39 13.31
N PHE A 107 -2.63 10.63 13.39
CA PHE A 107 -3.20 11.96 13.18
C PHE A 107 -3.10 12.74 14.47
N LEU A 108 -2.34 13.83 14.50
CA LEU A 108 -2.19 14.67 15.69
C LEU A 108 -3.32 15.69 15.80
N THR A 109 -3.76 16.20 14.65
CA THR A 109 -4.86 17.15 14.52
C THR A 109 -5.75 16.81 13.33
N SER A 110 -6.95 17.36 13.30
CA SER A 110 -7.92 17.13 12.21
C SER A 110 -8.84 18.34 12.04
N ARG A 111 -8.26 19.49 11.80
CA ARG A 111 -9.00 20.75 11.61
C ARG A 111 -9.46 20.89 10.17
N SER A 112 -8.61 20.54 9.26
CA SER A 112 -8.85 20.63 7.82
C SER A 112 -9.11 19.25 7.22
N PRO A 113 -10.01 19.14 6.22
CA PRO A 113 -10.29 17.86 5.56
C PRO A 113 -9.07 17.41 4.73
N ILE A 114 -8.64 16.17 4.94
CA ILE A 114 -7.60 15.55 4.11
C ILE A 114 -8.21 15.24 2.73
N HIS A 115 -7.60 15.77 1.67
CA HIS A 115 -8.07 15.57 0.31
C HIS A 115 -7.55 14.25 -0.29
N HIS A 116 -6.26 13.95 -0.09
CA HIS A 116 -5.64 12.70 -0.49
C HIS A 116 -4.63 12.22 0.54
N LEU A 117 -4.52 10.90 0.69
CA LEU A 117 -3.59 10.26 1.59
C LEU A 117 -2.66 9.30 0.81
N VAL A 118 -2.45 8.07 1.25
CA VAL A 118 -1.44 7.14 0.73
C VAL A 118 -1.96 6.33 -0.45
N LYS A 119 -1.15 6.18 -1.52
CA LYS A 119 -1.58 5.55 -2.79
C LYS A 119 -0.60 4.48 -3.26
N LEU A 120 -1.14 3.43 -3.86
CA LEU A 120 -0.47 2.51 -4.78
C LEU A 120 -1.02 2.71 -6.19
N GLY A 121 -0.21 2.46 -7.20
CA GLY A 121 -0.67 2.55 -8.58
C GLY A 121 0.41 2.21 -9.59
N GLY A 122 0.16 2.55 -10.83
CA GLY A 122 1.11 2.36 -11.90
C GLY A 122 0.90 3.30 -13.06
N TYR A 123 2.01 3.63 -13.71
CA TYR A 123 2.07 4.37 -14.97
C TYR A 123 2.75 3.52 -16.04
N GLN A 124 2.33 3.66 -17.29
CA GLN A 124 2.97 3.08 -18.44
C GLN A 124 3.23 4.14 -19.52
N PRO A 125 4.50 4.52 -19.74
CA PRO A 125 5.71 4.06 -19.04
C PRO A 125 5.78 4.52 -17.58
N ALA A 126 6.56 3.82 -16.75
CA ALA A 126 6.81 4.21 -15.36
C ALA A 126 7.43 5.61 -15.29
N ALA A 127 7.02 6.40 -14.30
CA ALA A 127 7.57 7.74 -14.06
C ALA A 127 8.17 7.82 -12.64
N PRO A 128 9.26 8.59 -12.44
CA PRO A 128 9.87 8.78 -11.13
C PRO A 128 9.20 9.88 -10.30
N TYR A 129 8.09 10.43 -10.75
CA TYR A 129 7.32 11.51 -10.11
C TYR A 129 5.83 11.35 -10.39
N PRO A 130 4.96 11.99 -9.58
CA PRO A 130 3.52 11.98 -9.81
C PRO A 130 3.14 12.66 -11.13
N LEU A 131 2.30 11.99 -11.93
CA LEU A 131 1.71 12.55 -13.13
C LEU A 131 0.37 13.26 -12.80
N GLY A 132 0.09 14.38 -13.46
CA GLY A 132 -1.13 15.17 -13.29
C GLY A 132 -2.35 14.56 -13.99
N LEU A 133 -2.79 13.38 -13.54
CA LEU A 133 -3.87 12.60 -14.18
C LEU A 133 -5.25 12.79 -13.52
N ALA A 134 -5.38 13.78 -12.64
CA ALA A 134 -6.65 14.08 -11.96
C ALA A 134 -7.75 14.44 -12.97
N GLY A 135 -8.92 13.83 -12.82
CA GLY A 135 -10.07 14.02 -13.71
C GLY A 135 -10.04 13.21 -15.01
N LEU A 136 -8.99 12.42 -15.25
CA LEU A 136 -8.90 11.50 -16.40
C LEU A 136 -9.40 10.11 -16.03
N LYS A 137 -10.04 9.43 -17.00
CA LYS A 137 -10.43 8.03 -16.85
C LYS A 137 -9.31 7.12 -17.35
N PRO A 138 -8.81 6.16 -16.54
CA PRO A 138 -7.89 5.15 -17.04
C PRO A 138 -8.48 4.37 -18.21
N ASN A 139 -7.68 4.14 -19.23
CA ASN A 139 -8.06 3.36 -20.41
C ASN A 139 -7.58 1.89 -20.32
N GLY A 140 -6.84 1.55 -19.26
CA GLY A 140 -6.24 0.23 -19.02
C GLY A 140 -4.91 0.01 -19.72
N GLU A 141 -4.29 1.07 -20.27
CA GLU A 141 -3.00 1.00 -20.94
C GLU A 141 -1.95 1.93 -20.32
N ASP A 142 -2.37 3.05 -19.76
CA ASP A 142 -1.52 4.18 -19.36
C ASP A 142 -1.37 4.34 -17.85
N PHE A 143 -2.45 4.21 -17.07
CA PHE A 143 -2.36 4.32 -15.62
C PHE A 143 -3.50 3.59 -14.89
N LEU A 144 -3.24 3.35 -13.62
CA LEU A 144 -4.21 2.98 -12.59
C LEU A 144 -3.74 3.54 -11.26
N MET A 145 -4.67 3.79 -10.32
CA MET A 145 -4.30 4.25 -8.98
C MET A 145 -5.39 3.94 -7.97
N SER A 146 -5.01 3.52 -6.78
CA SER A 146 -5.92 3.44 -5.65
C SER A 146 -5.23 3.95 -4.39
N GLY A 147 -5.91 4.84 -3.69
CA GLY A 147 -5.48 5.38 -2.40
C GLY A 147 -6.31 4.82 -1.26
N ILE A 148 -5.66 4.52 -0.14
CA ILE A 148 -6.33 4.40 1.14
C ILE A 148 -6.51 5.81 1.69
N GLU A 149 -7.76 6.24 1.83
CA GLU A 149 -8.12 7.62 2.10
C GLU A 149 -9.23 7.72 3.15
N LEU A 150 -9.64 8.94 3.44
CA LEU A 150 -10.70 9.32 4.35
C LEU A 150 -11.83 9.98 3.54
N PRO A 151 -12.53 9.23 2.68
CA PRO A 151 -13.45 9.81 1.71
C PRO A 151 -14.68 10.45 2.33
N ASP A 152 -15.03 10.11 3.57
CA ASP A 152 -16.05 10.79 4.35
C ASP A 152 -15.41 11.66 5.46
N ASN A 153 -15.29 12.95 5.18
CA ASN A 153 -14.75 13.92 6.12
C ASN A 153 -15.63 14.14 7.34
N LYS A 154 -16.89 13.69 7.33
CA LYS A 154 -17.82 13.84 8.48
C LYS A 154 -17.59 12.74 9.51
N ASN A 155 -17.32 11.52 9.07
CA ASN A 155 -17.20 10.36 9.94
C ASN A 155 -15.76 9.89 10.12
N TRP A 156 -14.78 10.50 9.43
CA TRP A 156 -13.39 10.12 9.52
C TRP A 156 -13.22 8.58 9.46
N SER A 157 -13.65 8.00 8.36
CA SER A 157 -13.60 6.56 8.14
C SER A 157 -12.70 6.19 6.98
N TRP A 158 -12.09 5.01 7.08
CA TRP A 158 -11.22 4.48 6.05
C TRP A 158 -12.01 3.98 4.84
N GLY A 159 -11.53 4.28 3.65
CA GLY A 159 -12.04 3.77 2.39
C GLY A 159 -11.02 3.88 1.28
N PHE A 160 -11.34 3.34 0.11
CA PHE A 160 -10.54 3.53 -1.08
C PHE A 160 -11.06 4.68 -1.94
N TYR A 161 -10.12 5.38 -2.60
CA TYR A 161 -10.36 6.31 -3.69
C TYR A 161 -9.60 5.83 -4.92
N THR A 162 -10.33 5.33 -5.94
CA THR A 162 -9.77 4.46 -6.96
C THR A 162 -10.02 4.98 -8.38
N TYR A 163 -8.93 5.08 -9.15
CA TYR A 163 -8.94 5.29 -10.60
C TYR A 163 -8.71 3.96 -11.32
N TRP A 164 -9.70 3.53 -12.10
CA TRP A 164 -9.71 2.24 -12.80
C TRP A 164 -10.52 2.32 -14.10
N MET A 165 -10.37 1.33 -15.00
CA MET A 165 -10.97 1.36 -16.34
C MET A 165 -12.49 1.56 -16.36
N HIS A 166 -13.18 0.95 -15.39
CA HIS A 166 -14.66 0.99 -15.35
C HIS A 166 -15.19 1.97 -14.31
N MET A 167 -14.36 2.95 -13.93
CA MET A 167 -14.81 3.97 -12.99
C MET A 167 -16.00 4.75 -13.55
N MET A 168 -16.93 5.07 -12.65
CA MET A 168 -18.09 5.91 -12.93
C MET A 168 -17.72 7.37 -12.74
N GLY A 169 -18.33 8.25 -13.52
CA GLY A 169 -18.10 9.69 -13.43
C GLY A 169 -18.87 10.47 -14.48
N SER A 170 -18.73 11.77 -14.44
CA SER A 170 -19.26 12.65 -15.50
C SER A 170 -18.47 12.47 -16.80
N PRO A 171 -19.09 12.54 -17.98
CA PRO A 171 -18.40 12.46 -19.27
C PRO A 171 -17.29 13.49 -19.47
N LYS A 172 -17.28 14.56 -18.69
CA LYS A 172 -16.28 15.64 -18.78
C LYS A 172 -15.17 15.55 -17.73
N LYS A 173 -15.42 14.87 -16.59
CA LYS A 173 -14.43 14.74 -15.49
C LYS A 173 -14.68 13.44 -14.75
N TYR A 174 -13.64 12.64 -14.62
CA TYR A 174 -13.64 11.40 -13.86
C TYR A 174 -12.82 11.57 -12.57
N TRP A 175 -13.54 11.68 -11.47
CA TRP A 175 -12.92 11.66 -10.14
C TRP A 175 -12.94 10.23 -9.61
N GLY A 176 -11.97 9.85 -8.79
CA GLY A 176 -11.84 8.50 -8.27
C GLY A 176 -13.14 7.96 -7.67
N ASN A 177 -13.41 6.69 -7.89
CA ASN A 177 -14.53 6.03 -7.23
C ASN A 177 -14.19 5.69 -5.79
N VAL A 178 -15.17 5.89 -4.91
CA VAL A 178 -15.05 5.62 -3.47
C VAL A 178 -15.56 4.22 -3.17
N PHE A 179 -14.78 3.44 -2.41
CA PHE A 179 -15.19 2.11 -1.93
C PHE A 179 -15.12 2.08 -0.41
N LEU A 180 -16.25 1.80 0.22
CA LEU A 180 -16.43 1.83 1.67
C LEU A 180 -16.78 0.45 2.22
N PRO A 181 -16.33 0.09 3.43
CA PRO A 181 -16.81 -1.08 4.16
C PRO A 181 -18.27 -0.89 4.60
N GLU A 182 -18.96 -1.98 4.89
CA GLU A 182 -20.34 -1.95 5.43
C GLU A 182 -20.38 -1.21 6.77
N THR A 183 -19.41 -1.49 7.63
CA THR A 183 -19.26 -0.82 8.94
C THR A 183 -18.08 0.13 8.91
N GLU A 184 -18.36 1.40 8.93
CA GLU A 184 -17.35 2.43 9.04
C GLU A 184 -16.83 2.51 10.49
N LYS A 185 -15.52 2.72 10.64
CA LYS A 185 -14.89 2.94 11.94
C LYS A 185 -14.26 4.31 11.97
N SER A 186 -14.58 5.07 13.00
CA SER A 186 -13.92 6.35 13.27
C SER A 186 -12.42 6.14 13.51
N ILE A 187 -11.65 7.12 13.10
CA ILE A 187 -10.21 7.14 13.26
C ILE A 187 -9.88 7.93 14.52
N PRO A 188 -9.21 7.32 15.51
CA PRO A 188 -8.80 8.03 16.71
C PRO A 188 -7.70 9.05 16.40
N LEU A 189 -7.77 10.22 17.03
CA LEU A 189 -6.66 11.18 17.05
C LEU A 189 -5.65 10.81 18.14
N GLY A 190 -4.39 11.08 17.89
CA GLY A 190 -3.32 10.85 18.85
C GLY A 190 -2.92 9.39 19.05
N GLU A 191 -3.46 8.45 18.26
CA GLU A 191 -3.13 7.03 18.35
C GLU A 191 -2.42 6.54 17.09
N TRP A 192 -1.42 5.65 17.24
CA TRP A 192 -0.78 4.97 16.13
C TRP A 192 -1.68 3.88 15.55
N ILE A 193 -1.86 3.91 14.25
CA ILE A 193 -2.67 2.98 13.49
C ILE A 193 -1.80 2.29 12.45
N CYS A 194 -1.76 0.96 12.47
CA CYS A 194 -1.18 0.17 11.39
C CYS A 194 -2.18 0.07 10.24
N VAL A 195 -1.85 0.64 9.10
CA VAL A 195 -2.62 0.52 7.86
C VAL A 195 -1.84 -0.31 6.87
N GLU A 196 -2.49 -1.31 6.31
CA GLU A 196 -1.96 -2.07 5.19
C GLU A 196 -2.99 -2.15 4.09
N PHE A 197 -2.58 -1.99 2.83
CA PHE A 197 -3.48 -2.16 1.70
C PHE A 197 -2.78 -2.81 0.51
N MET A 198 -3.56 -3.42 -0.37
CA MET A 198 -3.09 -4.24 -1.46
C MET A 198 -3.84 -3.91 -2.74
N ILE A 199 -3.11 -3.95 -3.86
CA ILE A 199 -3.65 -4.05 -5.22
C ILE A 199 -3.06 -5.29 -5.88
N LYS A 200 -3.93 -6.09 -6.51
CA LYS A 200 -3.56 -7.21 -7.39
C LYS A 200 -4.15 -6.94 -8.77
N LEU A 201 -3.31 -6.93 -9.78
CA LEU A 201 -3.75 -6.73 -11.16
C LEU A 201 -4.51 -7.97 -11.67
N ASN A 202 -5.37 -7.73 -12.66
CA ASN A 202 -6.06 -8.81 -13.36
C ASN A 202 -5.12 -9.55 -14.31
N ASP A 203 -5.21 -10.87 -14.33
CA ASP A 203 -4.55 -11.76 -15.29
C ASP A 203 -5.44 -12.99 -15.56
N PRO A 204 -5.79 -13.26 -16.83
CA PRO A 204 -5.45 -12.53 -18.06
C PRO A 204 -6.07 -11.13 -18.12
N VAL A 205 -5.53 -10.29 -19.03
CA VAL A 205 -5.87 -8.84 -19.10
C VAL A 205 -7.35 -8.54 -19.41
N HIS A 206 -8.09 -9.49 -19.97
CA HIS A 206 -9.54 -9.36 -20.23
C HIS A 206 -10.41 -9.79 -19.05
N SER A 207 -9.82 -10.30 -17.97
CA SER A 207 -10.58 -10.77 -16.82
C SER A 207 -10.87 -9.63 -15.82
N PHE A 208 -11.83 -9.89 -14.91
CA PHE A 208 -12.18 -9.00 -13.82
C PHE A 208 -11.65 -9.50 -12.47
N ASN A 209 -10.64 -10.38 -12.48
CA ASN A 209 -10.09 -11.01 -11.27
C ASN A 209 -9.01 -10.18 -10.56
N GLY A 210 -8.89 -8.92 -10.89
CA GLY A 210 -8.13 -7.96 -10.11
C GLY A 210 -8.79 -7.70 -8.76
N GLU A 211 -7.98 -7.31 -7.79
CA GLU A 211 -8.42 -7.16 -6.40
C GLU A 211 -7.84 -5.89 -5.77
N GLN A 212 -8.51 -5.37 -4.75
CA GLN A 212 -7.95 -4.47 -3.75
C GLN A 212 -8.48 -4.81 -2.37
N ALA A 213 -7.65 -4.64 -1.34
CA ALA A 213 -8.03 -4.91 0.04
C ALA A 213 -7.27 -4.02 1.01
N PHE A 214 -7.83 -3.75 2.20
CA PHE A 214 -7.09 -3.10 3.26
C PHE A 214 -7.37 -3.68 4.64
N TRP A 215 -6.39 -3.48 5.51
CA TRP A 215 -6.37 -3.93 6.90
C TRP A 215 -6.06 -2.77 7.82
N ILE A 216 -6.68 -2.73 8.98
CA ILE A 216 -6.40 -1.79 10.06
C ILE A 216 -6.00 -2.60 11.29
N ASN A 217 -4.81 -2.33 11.83
CA ASN A 217 -4.24 -3.05 12.98
C ASN A 217 -4.27 -4.58 12.79
N GLY A 218 -3.97 -5.04 11.55
CA GLY A 218 -3.96 -6.45 11.17
C GLY A 218 -5.34 -7.07 10.90
N LYS A 219 -6.44 -6.38 11.20
CA LYS A 219 -7.79 -6.83 10.89
C LYS A 219 -8.17 -6.40 9.47
N LYS A 220 -8.54 -7.36 8.61
CA LYS A 220 -9.07 -7.06 7.28
C LYS A 220 -10.41 -6.33 7.38
N ILE A 221 -10.51 -5.15 6.76
CA ILE A 221 -11.67 -4.26 6.82
C ILE A 221 -12.50 -4.36 5.55
N LEU A 222 -11.85 -4.33 4.38
CA LEU A 222 -12.52 -4.44 3.08
C LEU A 222 -11.65 -5.25 2.13
N HIS A 223 -12.28 -6.12 1.35
CA HIS A 223 -11.64 -6.87 0.28
C HIS A 223 -12.58 -6.98 -0.91
N LEU A 224 -12.19 -6.40 -2.02
CA LEU A 224 -12.95 -6.33 -3.25
C LEU A 224 -12.27 -7.19 -4.32
N GLY A 225 -13.02 -8.13 -4.87
CA GLY A 225 -12.58 -9.01 -5.93
C GLY A 225 -13.77 -9.55 -6.73
N MET A 226 -13.54 -10.41 -7.70
CA MET A 226 -14.58 -10.96 -8.55
C MET A 226 -15.57 -11.82 -7.74
N GLY A 227 -16.82 -11.34 -7.65
CA GLY A 227 -17.88 -12.03 -6.92
C GLY A 227 -18.03 -11.61 -5.46
N PHE A 228 -17.14 -10.79 -4.92
CA PHE A 228 -17.17 -10.36 -3.53
C PHE A 228 -16.55 -8.96 -3.28
N PRO A 229 -16.98 -8.27 -2.18
CA PRO A 229 -18.16 -8.57 -1.37
C PRO A 229 -19.44 -8.26 -2.16
N LYS A 230 -20.61 -8.39 -1.53
CA LYS A 230 -21.81 -7.75 -2.04
C LYS A 230 -21.69 -6.25 -1.82
N ILE A 231 -22.09 -5.45 -2.82
CA ILE A 231 -22.01 -4.01 -2.78
C ILE A 231 -23.34 -3.36 -3.20
N GLN A 232 -23.61 -2.22 -2.64
CA GLN A 232 -24.54 -1.22 -3.21
C GLN A 232 -23.71 -0.09 -3.80
N HIS A 233 -24.17 0.53 -4.89
CA HIS A 233 -23.50 1.66 -5.47
C HIS A 233 -24.50 2.73 -5.93
N SER A 234 -24.06 3.98 -5.83
CA SER A 234 -24.75 5.15 -6.38
C SER A 234 -23.70 6.05 -7.00
N GLY A 235 -23.76 6.23 -8.32
CA GLY A 235 -22.71 6.92 -9.05
C GLY A 235 -21.32 6.31 -8.78
N GLY A 236 -20.38 7.14 -8.40
CA GLY A 236 -18.98 6.73 -8.07
C GLY A 236 -18.76 6.18 -6.66
N TYR A 237 -19.82 6.00 -5.86
CA TYR A 237 -19.74 5.49 -4.49
C TYR A 237 -20.20 4.03 -4.43
N PHE A 238 -19.34 3.16 -3.93
CA PHE A 238 -19.55 1.73 -3.76
C PHE A 238 -19.40 1.41 -2.26
N LYS A 239 -20.44 0.87 -1.65
CA LYS A 239 -20.43 0.47 -0.24
C LYS A 239 -20.69 -1.02 -0.12
N GLU A 240 -19.86 -1.73 0.65
CA GLU A 240 -20.16 -3.10 1.05
C GLU A 240 -21.50 -3.14 1.76
N SER A 241 -22.34 -4.14 1.42
CA SER A 241 -23.67 -4.28 1.98
C SER A 241 -24.17 -5.70 1.82
N SER A 242 -24.63 -6.29 2.90
CA SER A 242 -25.23 -7.63 2.90
C SER A 242 -26.43 -7.78 1.96
N SER A 243 -27.17 -6.69 1.71
CA SER A 243 -28.30 -6.60 0.79
C SER A 243 -27.92 -6.19 -0.65
N GLY A 244 -26.62 -6.00 -0.91
CA GLY A 244 -26.11 -5.63 -2.23
C GLY A 244 -26.01 -6.77 -3.22
N ILE A 245 -25.43 -6.49 -4.38
CA ILE A 245 -25.11 -7.47 -5.42
C ILE A 245 -23.61 -7.82 -5.39
N PRO A 246 -23.19 -9.04 -5.78
CA PRO A 246 -21.78 -9.40 -5.87
C PRO A 246 -21.00 -8.40 -6.70
N PHE A 247 -19.84 -7.94 -6.18
CA PHE A 247 -18.99 -7.03 -6.92
C PHE A 247 -18.41 -7.74 -8.16
N LYS A 248 -18.42 -7.07 -9.30
CA LYS A 248 -17.96 -7.65 -10.57
C LYS A 248 -16.46 -7.96 -10.58
N GLY A 249 -15.67 -7.33 -9.69
CA GLY A 249 -14.21 -7.38 -9.67
C GLY A 249 -13.58 -6.24 -10.45
N PHE A 250 -12.25 -6.18 -10.41
CA PHE A 250 -11.50 -5.14 -11.11
C PHE A 250 -10.88 -5.69 -12.40
N GLN A 251 -11.11 -4.99 -13.48
CA GLN A 251 -10.22 -5.00 -14.64
C GLN A 251 -9.38 -3.73 -14.55
N TRP A 252 -8.16 -3.85 -14.02
CA TRP A 252 -7.23 -2.73 -13.87
C TRP A 252 -6.59 -2.32 -15.18
N ARG A 253 -6.33 -3.33 -16.03
CA ARG A 253 -5.59 -3.15 -17.27
C ARG A 253 -6.13 -4.04 -18.38
N LYS A 254 -5.86 -3.63 -19.63
CA LYS A 254 -6.02 -4.44 -20.85
C LYS A 254 -4.69 -4.67 -21.58
N ASN A 255 -3.58 -4.15 -21.01
CA ASN A 255 -2.23 -4.31 -21.51
C ASN A 255 -1.31 -4.81 -20.39
N LYS A 256 -0.59 -5.91 -20.61
CA LYS A 256 0.36 -6.49 -19.63
C LYS A 256 1.53 -5.58 -19.27
N LYS A 257 1.85 -4.58 -20.11
CA LYS A 257 2.89 -3.59 -19.82
C LYS A 257 2.51 -2.64 -18.67
N LEU A 258 1.19 -2.38 -18.49
CA LEU A 258 0.74 -1.61 -17.34
C LEU A 258 0.84 -2.47 -16.09
N LYS A 259 1.70 -2.05 -15.16
CA LYS A 259 2.00 -2.71 -13.89
C LYS A 259 1.91 -1.74 -12.73
N LEU A 260 1.99 -2.24 -11.51
CA LEU A 260 2.13 -1.42 -10.31
C LEU A 260 3.57 -0.92 -10.24
N THR A 261 3.77 0.38 -10.38
CA THR A 261 5.08 1.02 -10.50
C THR A 261 5.33 2.11 -9.48
N LEU A 262 4.39 2.35 -8.55
CA LEU A 262 4.54 3.43 -7.60
C LEU A 262 3.91 3.16 -6.23
N PHE A 263 4.53 3.74 -5.22
CA PHE A 263 3.97 4.03 -3.91
C PHE A 263 4.10 5.53 -3.64
N TRP A 264 3.02 6.16 -3.17
CA TRP A 264 2.97 7.59 -2.94
C TRP A 264 2.47 7.87 -1.53
N LEU A 265 3.39 8.19 -0.63
CA LEU A 265 3.09 8.71 0.69
C LEU A 265 2.69 10.18 0.53
N ASN A 266 1.40 10.45 0.58
CA ASN A 266 0.83 11.73 0.25
C ASN A 266 -0.02 12.24 1.41
N TYR A 267 0.24 13.46 1.86
CA TYR A 267 -0.60 14.19 2.80
C TYR A 267 -0.99 15.49 2.12
N TYR A 268 -2.11 15.44 1.37
CA TYR A 268 -2.54 16.52 0.50
C TYR A 268 -3.86 17.11 0.98
N MET A 269 -3.88 18.42 1.17
CA MET A 269 -4.99 19.20 1.67
C MET A 269 -5.19 20.43 0.82
N THR A 270 -6.45 20.83 0.59
CA THR A 270 -6.80 21.99 -0.26
C THR A 270 -7.78 22.94 0.40
N LYS A 271 -8.21 22.60 1.62
CA LYS A 271 -9.23 23.36 2.38
C LYS A 271 -8.77 23.49 3.82
N GLY A 272 -9.25 24.50 4.50
CA GLY A 272 -8.97 24.82 5.90
C GLY A 272 -9.18 26.31 6.13
N VAL A 273 -9.23 26.72 7.37
CA VAL A 273 -9.24 28.13 7.74
C VAL A 273 -7.81 28.63 7.72
N GLU A 274 -7.55 29.75 7.06
CA GLU A 274 -6.21 30.32 6.90
C GLU A 274 -5.46 30.39 8.24
N GLY A 275 -4.22 29.86 8.25
CA GLY A 275 -3.36 29.82 9.43
C GLY A 275 -3.58 28.60 10.34
N GLU A 276 -4.63 27.81 10.14
CA GLU A 276 -4.76 26.52 10.85
C GLU A 276 -3.63 25.56 10.48
N VAL A 277 -3.16 24.81 11.48
CA VAL A 277 -2.06 23.86 11.33
C VAL A 277 -2.56 22.46 11.62
N ASP A 278 -2.37 21.55 10.66
CA ASP A 278 -2.63 20.13 10.82
C ASP A 278 -1.35 19.32 10.67
N GLN A 279 -1.21 18.27 11.48
CA GLN A 279 -0.01 17.45 11.55
C GLN A 279 -0.36 15.96 11.58
N ILE A 280 0.48 15.20 10.87
CA ILE A 280 0.40 13.75 10.78
C ILE A 280 1.79 13.14 10.95
N LEU A 281 1.88 11.98 11.61
CA LEU A 281 3.10 11.20 11.70
C LEU A 281 2.98 9.95 10.83
N PHE A 282 4.11 9.58 10.20
CA PHE A 282 4.26 8.30 9.47
C PHE A 282 5.50 7.57 9.95
N ASP A 283 5.43 6.24 10.01
CA ASP A 283 6.55 5.39 10.39
C ASP A 283 6.43 3.97 9.83
N ASP A 284 7.53 3.21 9.92
CA ASP A 284 7.60 1.78 9.61
C ASP A 284 6.92 1.41 8.28
N ILE A 285 7.28 2.11 7.21
CA ILE A 285 6.75 1.86 5.86
C ILE A 285 7.42 0.62 5.27
N VAL A 286 6.62 -0.32 4.76
CA VAL A 286 7.10 -1.50 4.04
C VAL A 286 6.25 -1.72 2.79
N ILE A 287 6.92 -1.90 1.65
CA ILE A 287 6.30 -2.32 0.39
C ILE A 287 6.76 -3.74 0.07
N SER A 288 5.83 -4.63 -0.23
CA SER A 288 6.09 -6.05 -0.45
C SER A 288 5.16 -6.62 -1.52
N ASN A 289 5.52 -7.77 -2.08
CA ASN A 289 4.62 -8.56 -2.92
C ASN A 289 3.77 -9.57 -2.14
N GLN A 290 3.93 -9.61 -0.80
CA GLN A 290 3.18 -10.44 0.13
C GLN A 290 2.63 -9.62 1.31
N TYR A 291 1.61 -10.14 1.98
CA TYR A 291 1.06 -9.56 3.20
C TYR A 291 2.13 -9.43 4.29
N ILE A 292 2.17 -8.28 4.94
CA ILE A 292 3.23 -7.89 5.90
C ILE A 292 2.75 -8.07 7.34
N GLY A 293 1.60 -7.51 7.65
CA GLY A 293 1.03 -7.49 9.01
C GLY A 293 1.62 -6.41 9.91
N PRO A 294 1.04 -6.22 11.11
CA PRO A 294 1.54 -5.30 12.12
C PRO A 294 2.91 -5.71 12.66
N LEU A 295 3.62 -4.74 13.25
CA LEU A 295 4.80 -5.01 14.06
C LEU A 295 4.47 -6.01 15.17
N LYS A 296 5.38 -6.93 15.44
CA LYS A 296 5.24 -7.84 16.57
C LYS A 296 5.54 -7.06 17.86
N LYS A 297 4.64 -7.21 18.83
CA LYS A 297 4.85 -6.66 20.19
C LYS A 297 5.99 -7.36 20.88
#